data_2df01469beb7a24af82bacbf1c778b6f
#
_entry.id   2df01469beb7a24af82bacbf1c778b6f
#
_cell.length_a   1.000
_cell.length_b   1.000
_cell.length_c   1.000
_cell.angle_alpha   90.00
_cell.angle_beta   90.00
_cell.angle_gamma   90.00
#
_symmetry.space_group_name_H-M   'P 1'
#
loop_
_entity.id
_entity.type
_entity.pdbx_description
1 polymer ?
#
loop_
_entity_poly.entity_id
_entity_poly.type
_entity_poly.pdbx_seq_one_letter_code
_entity_poly.pdbx_strand_id
1 'polypeptide(L)'
;MRYLDPKADLTFKRVFGEHPDLVMSLLNALLPLESKQEVTEIEYLPVELVPDNPLRKNSIVDVRCRDNRGRVFLVEMQMIWTPEFKQRILFNASKAYVRQIKAGEHYELLQPVYSLNLVNDIFEPELKDEFYHYYRLVHMEHTDKVIEGLHLIFVELPKFKPHNYSEKKMQVLWLRYLTEINEDTREIPKELLANPELKKAVNALEESAFTDAQLAGYEKFWDIISVEKTLYNSAIRKGMEKGI
;
A
#
# COMPACT_ATOMS: atom_id res chain seq x y z
N MET A 1 -4.64 24.25 -12.76
CA MET A 1 -5.19 22.89 -12.69
C MET A 1 -5.04 22.48 -11.23
N ARG A 2 -6.03 21.85 -10.63
CA ARG A 2 -5.97 21.38 -9.23
C ARG A 2 -5.91 19.85 -9.24
N TYR A 3 -5.06 19.29 -8.40
CA TYR A 3 -4.89 17.84 -8.24
C TYR A 3 -5.36 17.42 -6.85
N LEU A 4 -5.92 16.23 -6.76
CA LEU A 4 -6.25 15.60 -5.48
C LEU A 4 -5.06 14.80 -4.95
N ASP A 5 -4.97 14.64 -3.65
CA ASP A 5 -3.90 13.86 -3.01
C ASP A 5 -4.04 12.36 -3.38
N PRO A 6 -3.01 11.72 -3.96
CA PRO A 6 -3.04 10.31 -4.35
C PRO A 6 -3.20 9.33 -3.18
N LYS A 7 -2.99 9.79 -1.95
CA LYS A 7 -3.09 8.96 -0.72
C LYS A 7 -4.51 8.87 -0.17
N ALA A 8 -5.45 9.71 -0.63
CA ALA A 8 -6.83 9.59 -0.19
C ALA A 8 -7.48 8.33 -0.76
N ASP A 9 -8.38 7.71 0.01
CA ASP A 9 -9.03 6.44 -0.34
C ASP A 9 -9.65 6.46 -1.76
N LEU A 10 -10.35 7.54 -2.09
CA LEU A 10 -10.99 7.71 -3.41
C LEU A 10 -9.97 7.71 -4.56
N THR A 11 -8.93 8.52 -4.45
CA THR A 11 -7.91 8.67 -5.50
C THR A 11 -7.03 7.44 -5.61
N PHE A 12 -6.68 6.85 -4.47
CA PHE A 12 -5.87 5.62 -4.43
C PHE A 12 -6.57 4.47 -5.14
N LYS A 13 -7.83 4.24 -4.81
CA LYS A 13 -8.66 3.20 -5.44
C LYS A 13 -8.90 3.48 -6.92
N ARG A 14 -9.12 4.75 -7.31
CA ARG A 14 -9.25 5.13 -8.71
C ARG A 14 -7.97 4.83 -9.52
N VAL A 15 -6.80 5.18 -8.99
CA VAL A 15 -5.53 4.98 -9.68
C VAL A 15 -5.13 3.51 -9.71
N PHE A 16 -5.20 2.81 -8.57
CA PHE A 16 -4.66 1.45 -8.45
C PHE A 16 -5.73 0.35 -8.49
N GLY A 17 -6.99 0.68 -8.25
CA GLY A 17 -8.11 -0.27 -8.33
C GLY A 17 -8.77 -0.34 -9.71
N GLU A 18 -8.60 0.68 -10.57
CA GLU A 18 -9.23 0.75 -11.89
C GLU A 18 -8.24 0.62 -13.06
N HIS A 19 -6.93 0.74 -12.80
CA HIS A 19 -5.89 0.72 -13.83
C HIS A 19 -4.86 -0.40 -13.59
N PRO A 20 -5.04 -1.59 -14.20
CA PRO A 20 -4.15 -2.74 -14.04
C PRO A 20 -2.69 -2.42 -14.36
N ASP A 21 -2.44 -1.62 -15.40
CA ASP A 21 -1.11 -1.19 -15.82
C ASP A 21 -0.40 -0.36 -14.73
N LEU A 22 -1.12 0.52 -14.03
CA LEU A 22 -0.55 1.35 -12.98
C LEU A 22 -0.23 0.54 -11.73
N VAL A 23 -1.12 -0.36 -11.30
CA VAL A 23 -0.82 -1.21 -10.14
C VAL A 23 0.31 -2.20 -10.45
N MET A 24 0.40 -2.76 -11.65
CA MET A 24 1.53 -3.60 -12.06
C MET A 24 2.85 -2.83 -12.02
N SER A 25 2.87 -1.60 -12.53
CA SER A 25 4.04 -0.72 -12.48
C SER A 25 4.47 -0.42 -11.03
N LEU A 26 3.51 -0.12 -10.15
CA LEU A 26 3.77 0.10 -8.72
C LEU A 26 4.34 -1.17 -8.04
N LEU A 27 3.72 -2.33 -8.28
CA LEU A 27 4.16 -3.61 -7.71
C LEU A 27 5.59 -3.96 -8.16
N ASN A 28 5.88 -3.85 -9.45
CA ASN A 28 7.21 -4.11 -10.01
C ASN A 28 8.27 -3.13 -9.48
N ALA A 29 7.88 -1.89 -9.17
CA ALA A 29 8.78 -0.90 -8.63
C ALA A 29 9.10 -1.11 -7.14
N LEU A 30 8.12 -1.53 -6.34
CA LEU A 30 8.21 -1.54 -4.87
C LEU A 30 8.39 -2.93 -4.27
N LEU A 31 8.02 -4.01 -4.97
CA LEU A 31 8.18 -5.35 -4.44
C LEU A 31 9.61 -5.88 -4.67
N PRO A 32 10.11 -6.74 -3.77
CA PRO A 32 11.43 -7.35 -3.88
C PRO A 32 11.41 -8.55 -4.85
N LEU A 33 10.90 -8.33 -6.06
CA LEU A 33 10.84 -9.36 -7.10
C LEU A 33 12.22 -9.55 -7.74
N GLU A 34 12.59 -10.82 -7.96
CA GLU A 34 13.79 -11.17 -8.70
C GLU A 34 13.63 -10.87 -10.20
N SER A 35 14.75 -10.74 -10.92
CA SER A 35 14.71 -10.59 -12.37
C SER A 35 13.96 -11.77 -13.00
N LYS A 36 13.06 -11.50 -13.95
CA LYS A 36 12.11 -12.44 -14.57
C LYS A 36 10.90 -12.85 -13.70
N GLN A 37 10.75 -12.26 -12.51
CA GLN A 37 9.55 -12.45 -11.67
C GLN A 37 8.60 -11.23 -11.72
N GLU A 38 8.83 -10.31 -12.63
CA GLU A 38 7.96 -9.15 -12.82
C GLU A 38 6.51 -9.57 -13.05
N VAL A 39 5.60 -8.74 -12.55
CA VAL A 39 4.17 -8.89 -12.78
C VAL A 39 3.85 -8.31 -14.15
N THR A 40 3.38 -9.15 -15.07
CA THR A 40 3.10 -8.77 -16.47
C THR A 40 1.62 -8.79 -16.80
N GLU A 41 0.81 -9.43 -15.95
CA GLU A 41 -0.64 -9.53 -16.10
C GLU A 41 -1.26 -9.70 -14.73
N ILE A 42 -2.41 -9.07 -14.49
CA ILE A 42 -3.19 -9.24 -13.25
C ILE A 42 -4.68 -9.39 -13.52
N GLU A 43 -5.33 -10.07 -12.59
CA GLU A 43 -6.77 -10.13 -12.40
C GLU A 43 -7.11 -9.47 -11.06
N TYR A 44 -8.02 -8.49 -11.06
CA TYR A 44 -8.54 -7.95 -9.80
C TYR A 44 -9.43 -8.97 -9.10
N LEU A 45 -9.25 -9.07 -7.80
CA LEU A 45 -10.06 -9.92 -6.92
C LEU A 45 -10.93 -9.05 -6.00
N PRO A 46 -12.05 -9.59 -5.47
CA PRO A 46 -12.82 -8.87 -4.47
C PRO A 46 -11.96 -8.40 -3.31
N VAL A 47 -12.04 -7.12 -2.97
CA VAL A 47 -11.27 -6.49 -1.88
C VAL A 47 -11.72 -6.95 -0.50
N GLU A 48 -12.95 -7.43 -0.38
CA GLU A 48 -13.45 -8.04 0.85
C GLU A 48 -12.89 -9.44 1.05
N LEU A 49 -12.25 -9.63 2.19
CA LEU A 49 -11.81 -10.93 2.69
C LEU A 49 -12.91 -11.48 3.62
N VAL A 50 -14.09 -11.81 3.04
CA VAL A 50 -15.25 -12.31 3.78
C VAL A 50 -14.89 -13.60 4.52
N PRO A 51 -15.15 -13.75 5.82
CA PRO A 51 -14.85 -15.00 6.52
C PRO A 51 -15.84 -16.10 6.15
N ASP A 52 -15.37 -17.35 6.13
CA ASP A 52 -16.25 -18.52 5.88
C ASP A 52 -17.28 -18.74 7.00
N ASN A 53 -17.06 -18.12 8.17
CA ASN A 53 -17.97 -18.12 9.31
C ASN A 53 -18.31 -16.65 9.66
N PRO A 54 -19.61 -16.28 9.74
CA PRO A 54 -20.05 -14.91 10.07
C PRO A 54 -19.55 -14.39 11.43
N LEU A 55 -19.16 -15.28 12.34
CA LEU A 55 -18.62 -14.92 13.65
C LEU A 55 -17.13 -14.50 13.60
N ARG A 56 -16.45 -14.70 12.48
CA ARG A 56 -15.06 -14.29 12.30
C ARG A 56 -14.98 -12.87 11.73
N LYS A 57 -13.90 -12.17 12.09
CA LYS A 57 -13.64 -10.79 11.64
C LYS A 57 -13.56 -10.72 10.10
N ASN A 58 -14.37 -9.87 9.50
CA ASN A 58 -14.21 -9.44 8.11
C ASN A 58 -13.06 -8.47 8.00
N SER A 59 -12.47 -8.34 6.84
CA SER A 59 -11.47 -7.32 6.54
C SER A 59 -11.57 -6.91 5.07
N ILE A 60 -11.28 -5.64 4.82
CA ILE A 60 -11.28 -5.03 3.50
C ILE A 60 -9.87 -4.50 3.26
N VAL A 61 -9.36 -4.68 2.06
CA VAL A 61 -8.09 -4.11 1.58
C VAL A 61 -8.38 -3.11 0.46
N ASP A 62 -7.46 -2.18 0.18
CA ASP A 62 -7.73 -1.16 -0.84
C ASP A 62 -7.67 -1.74 -2.25
N VAL A 63 -6.64 -2.56 -2.54
CA VAL A 63 -6.50 -3.27 -3.81
C VAL A 63 -6.11 -4.71 -3.55
N ARG A 64 -6.75 -5.62 -4.27
CA ARG A 64 -6.41 -7.06 -4.27
C ARG A 64 -6.39 -7.58 -5.70
N CYS A 65 -5.28 -8.20 -6.09
CA CYS A 65 -5.16 -8.80 -7.40
C CYS A 65 -4.34 -10.09 -7.36
N ARG A 66 -4.39 -10.83 -8.45
CA ARG A 66 -3.63 -12.07 -8.67
C ARG A 66 -2.99 -12.00 -10.05
N ASP A 67 -1.75 -12.47 -10.15
CA ASP A 67 -1.07 -12.57 -11.45
C ASP A 67 -1.30 -13.92 -12.14
N ASN A 68 -0.78 -14.04 -13.35
CA ASN A 68 -0.86 -15.25 -14.16
C ASN A 68 -0.07 -16.45 -13.58
N ARG A 69 0.75 -16.23 -12.55
CA ARG A 69 1.46 -17.30 -11.80
C ARG A 69 0.70 -17.70 -10.53
N GLY A 70 -0.44 -17.09 -10.27
CA GLY A 70 -1.27 -17.35 -9.09
C GLY A 70 -0.84 -16.60 -7.83
N ARG A 71 0.24 -15.79 -7.86
CA ARG A 71 0.67 -14.97 -6.73
C ARG A 71 -0.40 -13.93 -6.42
N VAL A 72 -0.69 -13.71 -5.14
CA VAL A 72 -1.69 -12.75 -4.69
C VAL A 72 -1.00 -11.48 -4.15
N PHE A 73 -1.51 -10.34 -4.56
CA PHE A 73 -1.02 -9.03 -4.14
C PHE A 73 -2.12 -8.29 -3.41
N LEU A 74 -1.79 -7.77 -2.23
CA LEU A 74 -2.61 -6.86 -1.44
C LEU A 74 -1.87 -5.52 -1.41
N VAL A 75 -2.57 -4.42 -1.70
CA VAL A 75 -1.99 -3.08 -1.59
C VAL A 75 -2.88 -2.26 -0.68
N GLU A 76 -2.29 -1.62 0.32
CA GLU A 76 -2.97 -0.77 1.29
C GLU A 76 -2.29 0.59 1.42
N MET A 77 -3.10 1.65 1.56
CA MET A 77 -2.67 3.00 1.92
C MET A 77 -3.15 3.31 3.33
N GLN A 78 -2.23 3.49 4.25
CA GLN A 78 -2.52 3.78 5.66
C GLN A 78 -2.09 5.20 6.01
N MET A 79 -3.05 6.03 6.44
CA MET A 79 -2.81 7.44 6.74
C MET A 79 -2.28 7.68 8.15
N ILE A 80 -2.64 6.84 9.12
CA ILE A 80 -2.27 6.96 10.52
C ILE A 80 -1.80 5.60 11.00
N TRP A 81 -0.62 5.56 11.61
CA TRP A 81 -0.11 4.34 12.22
C TRP A 81 -0.81 4.03 13.55
N THR A 82 -1.12 2.76 13.76
CA THR A 82 -1.50 2.21 15.07
C THR A 82 -0.71 0.94 15.37
N PRO A 83 -0.42 0.62 16.64
CA PRO A 83 0.35 -0.58 16.99
C PRO A 83 -0.24 -1.88 16.41
N GLU A 84 -1.57 -1.94 16.25
CA GLU A 84 -2.29 -3.09 15.73
C GLU A 84 -2.19 -3.24 14.20
N PHE A 85 -1.64 -2.25 13.50
CA PHE A 85 -1.61 -2.27 12.03
C PHE A 85 -0.77 -3.44 11.50
N LYS A 86 0.41 -3.71 12.07
CA LYS A 86 1.23 -4.88 11.66
C LYS A 86 0.47 -6.19 11.81
N GLN A 87 -0.28 -6.37 12.90
CA GLN A 87 -1.09 -7.57 13.13
C GLN A 87 -2.26 -7.65 12.15
N ARG A 88 -2.89 -6.52 11.81
CA ARG A 88 -3.94 -6.46 10.80
C ARG A 88 -3.42 -6.89 9.44
N ILE A 89 -2.26 -6.40 9.04
CA ILE A 89 -1.63 -6.79 7.77
C ILE A 89 -1.27 -8.28 7.74
N LEU A 90 -0.65 -8.79 8.78
CA LEU A 90 -0.36 -10.22 8.91
C LEU A 90 -1.66 -11.06 8.82
N PHE A 91 -2.72 -10.64 9.51
CA PHE A 91 -4.02 -11.30 9.45
C PHE A 91 -4.61 -11.31 8.03
N ASN A 92 -4.59 -10.16 7.33
CA ASN A 92 -5.11 -10.03 5.97
C ASN A 92 -4.33 -10.91 4.98
N ALA A 93 -2.99 -10.86 5.04
CA ALA A 93 -2.13 -11.68 4.19
C ALA A 93 -2.31 -13.18 4.47
N SER A 94 -2.40 -13.60 5.74
CA SER A 94 -2.67 -14.98 6.12
C SER A 94 -4.03 -15.46 5.61
N LYS A 95 -5.05 -14.61 5.70
CA LYS A 95 -6.39 -14.88 5.19
C LYS A 95 -6.40 -15.06 3.67
N ALA A 96 -5.67 -14.23 2.94
CA ALA A 96 -5.50 -14.37 1.50
C ALA A 96 -4.72 -15.65 1.15
N TYR A 97 -3.73 -16.04 1.95
CA TYR A 97 -2.92 -17.24 1.76
C TYR A 97 -3.74 -18.52 1.93
N VAL A 98 -4.43 -18.68 3.06
CA VAL A 98 -5.18 -19.91 3.37
C VAL A 98 -6.40 -20.13 2.47
N ARG A 99 -6.89 -19.09 1.82
CA ARG A 99 -8.06 -19.15 0.93
C ARG A 99 -7.74 -19.57 -0.51
N GLN A 100 -6.48 -19.81 -0.82
CA GLN A 100 -6.10 -20.23 -2.15
C GLN A 100 -6.50 -21.67 -2.44
N ILE A 101 -6.63 -22.50 -1.39
CA ILE A 101 -6.97 -23.92 -1.51
C ILE A 101 -8.20 -24.28 -0.65
N LYS A 102 -8.91 -25.30 -1.07
CA LYS A 102 -10.07 -25.87 -0.37
C LYS A 102 -9.70 -27.19 0.32
N ALA A 103 -10.61 -27.71 1.12
CA ALA A 103 -10.46 -29.01 1.75
C ALA A 103 -10.22 -30.11 0.68
N GLY A 104 -9.16 -30.90 0.86
CA GLY A 104 -8.77 -31.97 -0.06
C GLY A 104 -7.81 -31.55 -1.18
N GLU A 105 -7.52 -30.27 -1.35
CA GLU A 105 -6.51 -29.79 -2.31
C GLU A 105 -5.09 -29.85 -1.71
N HIS A 106 -4.10 -29.94 -2.59
CA HIS A 106 -2.70 -30.09 -2.21
C HIS A 106 -2.08 -28.74 -1.82
N TYR A 107 -1.24 -28.72 -0.77
CA TYR A 107 -0.53 -27.52 -0.30
C TYR A 107 0.47 -26.96 -1.32
N GLU A 108 0.92 -27.77 -2.28
CA GLU A 108 1.79 -27.36 -3.38
C GLU A 108 1.14 -26.32 -4.31
N LEU A 109 -0.19 -26.18 -4.28
CA LEU A 109 -0.93 -25.17 -5.05
C LEU A 109 -0.85 -23.77 -4.43
N LEU A 110 -0.43 -23.67 -3.17
CA LEU A 110 -0.30 -22.38 -2.49
C LEU A 110 0.78 -21.53 -3.16
N GLN A 111 0.40 -20.31 -3.51
CA GLN A 111 1.31 -19.33 -4.09
C GLN A 111 1.61 -18.21 -3.07
N PRO A 112 2.75 -17.53 -3.20
CA PRO A 112 3.10 -16.42 -2.32
C PRO A 112 2.04 -15.31 -2.31
N VAL A 113 1.84 -14.70 -1.14
CA VAL A 113 1.06 -13.48 -0.95
C VAL A 113 2.02 -12.34 -0.64
N TYR A 114 1.96 -11.28 -1.43
CA TYR A 114 2.70 -10.05 -1.23
C TYR A 114 1.74 -8.97 -0.71
N SER A 115 2.01 -8.41 0.46
CA SER A 115 1.26 -7.28 1.01
C SER A 115 2.15 -6.05 1.00
N LEU A 116 1.85 -5.10 0.11
CA LEU A 116 2.49 -3.80 0.01
C LEU A 116 1.68 -2.78 0.80
N ASN A 117 2.25 -2.23 1.85
CA ASN A 117 1.60 -1.31 2.76
C ASN A 117 2.32 0.04 2.71
N LEU A 118 1.68 1.02 2.11
CA LEU A 118 2.16 2.40 2.01
C LEU A 118 1.66 3.17 3.23
N VAL A 119 2.56 3.62 4.09
CA VAL A 119 2.23 4.22 5.39
C VAL A 119 2.60 5.71 5.36
N ASN A 120 1.60 6.59 5.50
CA ASN A 120 1.81 8.04 5.57
C ASN A 120 2.09 8.52 7.01
N ASP A 121 2.85 7.70 7.75
CA ASP A 121 3.25 7.96 9.13
C ASP A 121 4.62 7.31 9.41
N ILE A 122 5.25 7.67 10.53
CA ILE A 122 6.52 7.10 10.99
C ILE A 122 6.24 6.13 12.13
N PHE A 123 6.62 4.86 11.96
CA PHE A 123 6.39 3.81 12.97
C PHE A 123 7.68 3.14 13.50
N GLU A 124 8.82 3.37 12.86
CA GLU A 124 10.15 2.95 13.34
C GLU A 124 11.05 4.20 13.47
N PRO A 125 10.79 5.10 14.42
CA PRO A 125 11.49 6.40 14.50
C PRO A 125 12.99 6.27 14.79
N GLU A 126 13.44 5.13 15.33
CA GLU A 126 14.86 4.82 15.56
C GLU A 126 15.61 4.51 14.26
N LEU A 127 14.94 3.98 13.24
CA LEU A 127 15.49 3.68 11.92
C LEU A 127 15.35 4.88 10.98
N LYS A 128 16.06 5.99 11.28
CA LYS A 128 15.84 7.31 10.68
C LYS A 128 15.96 7.36 9.16
N ASP A 129 16.86 6.56 8.58
CA ASP A 129 17.19 6.57 7.15
C ASP A 129 16.56 5.37 6.41
N GLU A 130 15.86 4.51 7.13
CA GLU A 130 15.19 3.35 6.56
C GLU A 130 13.70 3.65 6.42
N PHE A 131 13.23 3.72 5.20
CA PHE A 131 11.82 3.93 4.87
C PHE A 131 11.14 2.67 4.34
N TYR A 132 11.91 1.61 4.02
CA TYR A 132 11.45 0.39 3.38
C TYR A 132 11.73 -0.82 4.28
N HIS A 133 10.70 -1.51 4.72
CA HIS A 133 10.79 -2.63 5.64
C HIS A 133 10.19 -3.87 5.01
N TYR A 134 10.99 -4.94 4.90
CA TYR A 134 10.58 -6.20 4.30
C TYR A 134 10.64 -7.33 5.31
N TYR A 135 9.50 -7.97 5.57
CA TYR A 135 9.33 -9.08 6.49
C TYR A 135 8.93 -10.34 5.74
N ARG A 136 9.55 -11.46 6.11
CA ARG A 136 9.23 -12.82 5.66
C ARG A 136 9.58 -13.85 6.71
N LEU A 137 9.12 -15.09 6.54
CA LEU A 137 9.42 -16.18 7.45
C LEU A 137 10.80 -16.78 7.14
N VAL A 138 11.71 -16.70 8.09
CA VAL A 138 13.09 -17.20 7.94
C VAL A 138 13.50 -18.05 9.13
N HIS A 139 14.46 -18.93 8.92
CA HIS A 139 15.13 -19.63 10.02
C HIS A 139 16.03 -18.64 10.79
N MET A 140 15.85 -18.51 12.11
CA MET A 140 16.49 -17.44 12.90
C MET A 140 18.04 -17.49 12.86
N GLU A 141 18.62 -18.70 12.84
CA GLU A 141 20.08 -18.87 12.78
C GLU A 141 20.62 -18.98 11.36
N HIS A 142 19.73 -19.14 10.35
CA HIS A 142 20.06 -19.29 8.94
C HIS A 142 19.06 -18.48 8.12
N THR A 143 19.21 -17.17 8.08
CA THR A 143 18.24 -16.24 7.46
C THR A 143 18.13 -16.36 5.94
N ASP A 144 19.05 -17.09 5.30
CA ASP A 144 18.97 -17.51 3.91
C ASP A 144 17.93 -18.63 3.67
N LYS A 145 17.56 -19.38 4.74
CA LYS A 145 16.51 -20.40 4.66
C LYS A 145 15.15 -19.79 4.93
N VAL A 146 14.38 -19.66 3.85
CA VAL A 146 13.07 -19.00 3.82
C VAL A 146 11.96 -20.04 3.69
N ILE A 147 10.85 -19.84 4.41
CA ILE A 147 9.58 -20.49 4.08
C ILE A 147 8.81 -19.49 3.24
N GLU A 148 8.71 -19.80 1.95
CA GLU A 148 7.96 -18.96 1.01
C GLU A 148 6.45 -19.01 1.32
N GLY A 149 5.79 -17.87 1.23
CA GLY A 149 4.36 -17.82 1.47
C GLY A 149 3.86 -16.41 1.78
N LEU A 150 4.43 -15.74 2.77
CA LEU A 150 4.03 -14.39 3.17
C LEU A 150 5.19 -13.41 3.03
N HIS A 151 4.97 -12.38 2.24
CA HIS A 151 5.88 -11.25 2.05
C HIS A 151 5.16 -9.98 2.48
N LEU A 152 5.59 -9.37 3.60
CA LEU A 152 4.97 -8.15 4.12
C LEU A 152 5.94 -6.99 3.93
N ILE A 153 5.53 -6.03 3.14
CA ILE A 153 6.33 -4.85 2.81
C ILE A 153 5.64 -3.61 3.40
N PHE A 154 6.40 -2.82 4.15
CA PHE A 154 5.93 -1.54 4.68
C PHE A 154 6.84 -0.43 4.16
N VAL A 155 6.24 0.67 3.71
CA VAL A 155 6.95 1.84 3.21
C VAL A 155 6.52 3.06 4.00
N GLU A 156 7.42 3.63 4.81
CA GLU A 156 7.19 4.87 5.56
C GLU A 156 7.37 6.07 4.63
N LEU A 157 6.31 6.53 4.00
CA LEU A 157 6.34 7.61 3.01
C LEU A 157 7.00 8.90 3.53
N PRO A 158 6.79 9.35 4.81
CA PRO A 158 7.42 10.58 5.31
C PRO A 158 8.94 10.51 5.44
N LYS A 159 9.54 9.32 5.50
CA LYS A 159 10.99 9.14 5.54
C LYS A 159 11.66 9.14 4.16
N PHE A 160 10.87 8.93 3.11
CA PHE A 160 11.42 8.90 1.76
C PHE A 160 11.99 10.26 1.36
N LYS A 161 13.26 10.25 0.91
CA LYS A 161 13.96 11.42 0.37
C LYS A 161 14.60 11.02 -0.96
N PRO A 162 14.31 11.71 -2.06
CA PRO A 162 14.85 11.38 -3.38
C PRO A 162 16.34 11.78 -3.49
N HIS A 163 17.26 10.96 -2.95
CA HIS A 163 18.65 11.33 -2.88
C HIS A 163 19.51 10.83 -4.04
N ASN A 164 19.19 9.74 -4.71
CA ASN A 164 19.96 9.27 -5.87
C ASN A 164 19.13 8.37 -6.79
N TYR A 165 19.18 8.66 -8.06
CA TYR A 165 18.43 8.02 -9.15
C TYR A 165 19.05 6.74 -9.72
N SER A 166 20.05 6.09 -9.05
CA SER A 166 20.92 5.18 -9.78
C SER A 166 20.38 3.78 -10.07
N GLU A 167 19.54 3.17 -9.22
CA GLU A 167 19.24 1.74 -9.41
C GLU A 167 17.76 1.35 -9.50
N LYS A 168 16.83 2.13 -8.96
CA LYS A 168 15.38 1.85 -9.03
C LYS A 168 14.59 3.08 -9.40
N LYS A 169 14.83 3.60 -10.61
CA LYS A 169 14.18 4.82 -11.10
C LYS A 169 12.67 4.81 -10.91
N MET A 170 11.98 3.70 -11.24
CA MET A 170 10.53 3.58 -11.08
C MET A 170 10.09 3.61 -9.62
N GLN A 171 10.85 3.02 -8.69
CA GLN A 171 10.57 3.13 -7.26
C GLN A 171 10.59 4.59 -6.81
N VAL A 172 11.63 5.34 -7.16
CA VAL A 172 11.75 6.76 -6.85
C VAL A 172 10.59 7.56 -7.44
N LEU A 173 10.21 7.32 -8.69
CA LEU A 173 9.13 8.03 -9.36
C LEU A 173 7.77 7.76 -8.69
N TRP A 174 7.44 6.50 -8.34
CA TRP A 174 6.20 6.19 -7.63
C TRP A 174 6.17 6.78 -6.22
N LEU A 175 7.29 6.76 -5.48
CA LEU A 175 7.36 7.36 -4.16
C LEU A 175 7.25 8.89 -4.23
N ARG A 176 7.86 9.55 -5.22
CA ARG A 176 7.66 10.99 -5.48
C ARG A 176 6.20 11.32 -5.83
N TYR A 177 5.57 10.51 -6.68
CA TYR A 177 4.15 10.66 -6.99
C TYR A 177 3.29 10.66 -5.72
N LEU A 178 3.54 9.72 -4.80
CA LEU A 178 2.79 9.59 -3.55
C LEU A 178 3.12 10.67 -2.51
N THR A 179 4.31 11.26 -2.54
CA THR A 179 4.78 12.19 -1.50
C THR A 179 4.80 13.66 -1.93
N GLU A 180 4.95 13.95 -3.22
CA GLU A 180 5.09 15.31 -3.72
C GLU A 180 3.78 15.89 -4.28
N ILE A 181 2.80 15.03 -4.63
CA ILE A 181 1.51 15.49 -5.16
C ILE A 181 0.48 15.58 -4.02
N ASN A 182 -0.19 16.72 -3.93
CA ASN A 182 -1.27 17.01 -3.00
C ASN A 182 -2.13 18.16 -3.54
N GLU A 183 -3.11 18.62 -2.77
CA GLU A 183 -4.04 19.70 -3.16
C GLU A 183 -3.36 21.06 -3.40
N ASP A 184 -2.20 21.29 -2.78
CA ASP A 184 -1.43 22.53 -2.94
C ASP A 184 -0.51 22.50 -4.17
N THR A 185 -0.39 21.34 -4.82
CA THR A 185 0.46 21.16 -5.99
C THR A 185 -0.03 22.01 -7.15
N ARG A 186 0.77 22.95 -7.62
CA ARG A 186 0.48 23.84 -8.75
C ARG A 186 1.17 23.40 -10.02
N GLU A 187 2.31 22.76 -9.89
CA GLU A 187 3.13 22.31 -11.01
C GLU A 187 3.65 20.90 -10.73
N ILE A 188 3.44 20.00 -11.66
CA ILE A 188 3.91 18.61 -11.55
C ILE A 188 5.37 18.51 -11.98
N PRO A 189 6.23 17.80 -11.23
CA PRO A 189 7.60 17.56 -11.63
C PRO A 189 7.70 16.95 -13.03
N LYS A 190 8.58 17.53 -13.88
CA LYS A 190 8.75 17.12 -15.28
C LYS A 190 9.12 15.63 -15.42
N GLU A 191 9.87 15.10 -14.48
CA GLU A 191 10.29 13.71 -14.45
C GLU A 191 9.10 12.75 -14.31
N LEU A 192 8.06 13.11 -13.55
CA LEU A 192 6.83 12.34 -13.46
C LEU A 192 6.06 12.36 -14.77
N LEU A 193 5.97 13.53 -15.42
CA LEU A 193 5.27 13.69 -16.70
C LEU A 193 6.01 13.04 -17.88
N ALA A 194 7.33 12.83 -17.75
CA ALA A 194 8.14 12.17 -18.77
C ALA A 194 7.95 10.65 -18.82
N ASN A 195 7.41 10.05 -17.75
CA ASN A 195 7.08 8.63 -17.71
C ASN A 195 5.58 8.43 -18.04
N PRO A 196 5.24 7.54 -18.98
CA PRO A 196 3.85 7.34 -19.42
C PRO A 196 2.90 6.89 -18.30
N GLU A 197 3.32 5.94 -17.45
CA GLU A 197 2.51 5.43 -16.36
C GLU A 197 2.25 6.52 -15.31
N LEU A 198 3.31 7.24 -14.89
CA LEU A 198 3.18 8.33 -13.92
C LEU A 198 2.34 9.49 -14.49
N LYS A 199 2.51 9.83 -15.77
CA LYS A 199 1.67 10.84 -16.43
C LYS A 199 0.20 10.43 -16.41
N LYS A 200 -0.11 9.17 -16.71
CA LYS A 200 -1.48 8.62 -16.62
C LYS A 200 -2.02 8.70 -15.20
N ALA A 201 -1.22 8.30 -14.20
CA ALA A 201 -1.58 8.37 -12.79
C ALA A 201 -1.84 9.82 -12.33
N VAL A 202 -1.02 10.78 -12.75
CA VAL A 202 -1.22 12.22 -12.47
C VAL A 202 -2.51 12.73 -13.08
N ASN A 203 -2.79 12.40 -14.34
CA ASN A 203 -4.02 12.84 -15.01
C ASN A 203 -5.27 12.28 -14.30
N ALA A 204 -5.19 11.09 -13.71
CA ALA A 204 -6.28 10.50 -12.94
C ALA A 204 -6.57 11.24 -11.61
N LEU A 205 -5.67 12.13 -11.15
CA LEU A 205 -5.85 12.97 -9.97
C LEU A 205 -6.45 14.35 -10.27
N GLU A 206 -6.65 14.72 -11.52
CA GLU A 206 -7.22 16.02 -11.86
C GLU A 206 -8.62 16.15 -11.27
N GLU A 207 -8.84 17.21 -10.48
CA GLU A 207 -10.13 17.47 -9.81
C GLU A 207 -11.31 17.48 -10.79
N SER A 208 -11.08 18.02 -11.99
CA SER A 208 -12.09 18.08 -13.06
C SER A 208 -12.57 16.71 -13.57
N ALA A 209 -11.86 15.64 -13.24
CA ALA A 209 -12.24 14.27 -13.57
C ALA A 209 -13.18 13.62 -12.55
N PHE A 210 -13.55 14.32 -11.47
CA PHE A 210 -14.40 13.82 -10.39
C PHE A 210 -15.77 14.54 -10.39
N THR A 211 -16.79 13.81 -9.98
CA THR A 211 -18.13 14.38 -9.76
C THR A 211 -18.18 15.12 -8.41
N ASP A 212 -19.14 16.03 -8.25
CA ASP A 212 -19.35 16.75 -6.98
C ASP A 212 -19.56 15.78 -5.79
N ALA A 213 -20.26 14.67 -6.01
CA ALA A 213 -20.46 13.66 -4.98
C ALA A 213 -19.15 12.94 -4.56
N GLN A 214 -18.25 12.71 -5.53
CA GLN A 214 -16.92 12.15 -5.26
C GLN A 214 -16.03 13.15 -4.51
N LEU A 215 -16.08 14.44 -4.90
CA LEU A 215 -15.35 15.50 -4.20
C LEU A 215 -15.84 15.67 -2.76
N ALA A 216 -17.14 15.66 -2.53
CA ALA A 216 -17.69 15.68 -1.17
C ALA A 216 -17.24 14.46 -0.33
N GLY A 217 -17.13 13.27 -0.94
CA GLY A 217 -16.58 12.08 -0.30
C GLY A 217 -15.09 12.22 0.04
N TYR A 218 -14.33 12.85 -0.85
CA TYR A 218 -12.91 13.15 -0.66
C TYR A 218 -12.68 14.15 0.49
N GLU A 219 -13.45 15.22 0.56
CA GLU A 219 -13.39 16.20 1.67
C GLU A 219 -13.71 15.52 3.01
N LYS A 220 -14.78 14.72 3.05
CA LYS A 220 -15.16 13.96 4.24
C LYS A 220 -14.07 13.00 4.71
N PHE A 221 -13.33 12.37 3.80
CA PHE A 221 -12.18 11.52 4.14
C PHE A 221 -11.14 12.32 4.93
N TRP A 222 -10.76 13.52 4.46
CA TRP A 222 -9.77 14.36 5.15
C TRP A 222 -10.25 14.88 6.51
N ASP A 223 -11.54 15.20 6.63
CA ASP A 223 -12.14 15.56 7.92
C ASP A 223 -12.00 14.41 8.93
N ILE A 224 -12.29 13.17 8.51
CA ILE A 224 -12.14 11.98 9.36
C ILE A 224 -10.68 11.81 9.77
N ILE A 225 -9.73 11.86 8.84
CA ILE A 225 -8.29 11.73 9.14
C ILE A 225 -7.82 12.82 10.11
N SER A 226 -8.29 14.07 9.94
CA SER A 226 -7.96 15.19 10.83
C SER A 226 -8.45 14.96 12.27
N VAL A 227 -9.69 14.47 12.41
CA VAL A 227 -10.29 14.15 13.72
C VAL A 227 -9.53 12.98 14.37
N GLU A 228 -9.25 11.91 13.64
CA GLU A 228 -8.51 10.76 14.15
C GLU A 228 -7.10 11.14 14.62
N LYS A 229 -6.36 11.95 13.85
CA LYS A 229 -5.04 12.49 14.26
C LYS A 229 -5.14 13.31 15.55
N THR A 230 -6.16 14.14 15.66
CA THR A 230 -6.39 14.98 16.85
C THR A 230 -6.66 14.11 18.09
N LEU A 231 -7.50 13.09 17.96
CA LEU A 231 -7.81 12.16 19.04
C LEU A 231 -6.58 11.35 19.46
N TYR A 232 -5.83 10.83 18.50
CA TYR A 232 -4.60 10.06 18.71
C TYR A 232 -3.56 10.91 19.47
N ASN A 233 -3.25 12.11 18.98
CA ASN A 233 -2.30 13.03 19.62
C ASN A 233 -2.75 13.44 21.03
N SER A 234 -4.06 13.64 21.22
CA SER A 234 -4.62 13.95 22.54
C SER A 234 -4.49 12.79 23.52
N ALA A 235 -4.66 11.56 23.05
CA ALA A 235 -4.50 10.37 23.87
C ALA A 235 -3.04 10.16 24.30
N ILE A 236 -2.08 10.33 23.37
CA ILE A 236 -0.64 10.29 23.68
C ILE A 236 -0.28 11.34 24.73
N ARG A 237 -0.69 12.61 24.53
CA ARG A 237 -0.40 13.69 25.48
C ARG A 237 -0.94 13.38 26.86
N LYS A 238 -2.20 12.93 26.98
CA LYS A 238 -2.80 12.53 28.25
C LYS A 238 -2.11 11.33 28.90
N GLY A 239 -1.60 10.39 28.10
CA GLY A 239 -0.78 9.28 28.59
C GLY A 239 0.53 9.76 29.20
N MET A 240 1.27 10.61 28.48
CA MET A 240 2.51 11.22 28.96
C MET A 240 2.32 12.06 30.23
N GLU A 241 1.23 12.86 30.33
CA GLU A 241 0.89 13.64 31.54
C GLU A 241 0.59 12.76 32.76
N LYS A 242 0.11 11.54 32.55
CA LYS A 242 -0.18 10.56 33.61
C LYS A 242 1.01 9.65 33.94
N GLY A 243 2.13 9.78 33.26
CA GLY A 243 3.31 8.96 33.48
C GLY A 243 3.17 7.51 32.98
N ILE A 244 2.31 7.31 31.99
CA ILE A 244 2.08 6.02 31.33
C ILE A 244 2.76 6.04 29.96
#